data_5d66dc2487bceaa33eed3b1837159f28
#
_entry.id   5d66dc2487bceaa33eed3b1837159f28
#
_cell.length_a   1.000
_cell.length_b   1.000
_cell.length_c   1.000
_cell.angle_alpha   90.00
_cell.angle_beta   90.00
_cell.angle_gamma   90.00
#
_symmetry.space_group_name_H-M   'P 1'
#
loop_
_entity.id
_entity.type
_entity.pdbx_description
1 polymer ?
#
loop_
_entity_poly.entity_id
_entity_poly.type
_entity_poly.pdbx_seq_one_letter_code
_entity_poly.pdbx_strand_id
1 'polypeptide(L)'
;MIVFCRLKGLTSVLYSSQGIGFEICKKLGAVGVKIIAACRNESLGVQAVAKLHALGYDVEYHNIDLSNDASIARFTNGLSEHYRSIDILVNNAGIAYKINETRSYDEQAHAILTTNFFGTMRFTEAILPLLRKAKAPRIVNVSSQGGLLKILKSETLKERFTSCSTTQQLESLVNEYLTAVYDRTYGERGWPHANYGVSKLALNALTRILAKREAATNPGKNFLINACSPGFCDTELNHHKGKRTAEYGARTPAMLALLSETGPVAPTGKFFYNDAEINW
;
A
#
# COMPACT_ATOMS: atom_id res chain seq x y z
N MET A 1 -3.39 -6.07 -0.84
CA MET A 1 -3.95 -6.21 0.49
C MET A 1 -3.79 -4.94 1.29
N ILE A 2 -4.75 -4.65 2.14
CA ILE A 2 -4.86 -3.43 2.93
C ILE A 2 -4.98 -3.83 4.40
N VAL A 3 -4.26 -3.16 5.30
CA VAL A 3 -4.27 -3.44 6.75
C VAL A 3 -4.66 -2.18 7.52
N PHE A 4 -5.64 -2.29 8.40
CA PHE A 4 -6.05 -1.27 9.36
C PHE A 4 -5.81 -1.75 10.79
N CYS A 5 -5.42 -0.90 11.70
CA CYS A 5 -5.11 -1.28 13.07
C CYS A 5 -5.66 -0.33 14.13
N ARG A 6 -6.07 -0.85 15.29
CA ARG A 6 -6.40 -0.14 16.52
C ARG A 6 -5.62 -0.68 17.76
N LEU A 7 -4.73 0.08 18.48
CA LEU A 7 -4.09 -0.31 19.77
C LEU A 7 -5.12 -0.34 20.91
N LYS A 8 -5.26 -1.42 21.68
CA LYS A 8 -6.36 -1.72 22.61
C LYS A 8 -7.71 -1.18 22.14
N GLY A 9 -8.36 -1.95 21.27
CA GLY A 9 -9.58 -1.60 20.56
C GLY A 9 -9.33 -1.13 19.13
N LEU A 10 -8.22 -1.45 18.46
CA LEU A 10 -7.82 -1.06 17.10
C LEU A 10 -8.03 -2.17 16.08
N THR A 11 -8.23 -1.79 14.83
CA THR A 11 -8.69 -2.66 13.75
C THR A 11 -7.77 -2.63 12.53
N SER A 12 -7.37 -3.79 12.00
CA SER A 12 -6.43 -3.99 10.90
C SER A 12 -6.99 -4.85 9.76
N VAL A 13 -6.53 -4.67 8.53
CA VAL A 13 -7.06 -5.38 7.35
C VAL A 13 -6.01 -6.09 6.50
N LEU A 14 -6.31 -7.33 6.04
CA LEU A 14 -5.33 -8.21 5.45
C LEU A 14 -5.80 -9.14 4.34
N TYR A 15 -4.90 -9.58 3.46
CA TYR A 15 -5.14 -10.60 2.44
C TYR A 15 -4.03 -11.63 2.29
N SER A 16 -4.47 -12.89 2.08
CA SER A 16 -3.76 -14.11 1.71
C SER A 16 -3.54 -15.09 2.87
N SER A 17 -3.83 -16.34 2.61
CA SER A 17 -3.54 -17.47 3.51
C SER A 17 -2.03 -17.72 3.65
N GLN A 18 -1.25 -17.09 2.81
CA GLN A 18 0.22 -17.07 2.76
C GLN A 18 0.64 -15.73 2.16
N GLY A 19 1.82 -15.23 2.52
CA GLY A 19 2.35 -14.00 1.98
C GLY A 19 2.52 -12.88 3.01
N ILE A 20 3.14 -11.80 2.56
CA ILE A 20 3.61 -10.71 3.44
C ILE A 20 2.49 -10.17 4.32
N GLY A 21 1.36 -10.01 3.75
CA GLY A 21 0.31 -9.40 4.50
C GLY A 21 -0.27 -10.30 5.58
N PHE A 22 -0.42 -11.63 5.40
CA PHE A 22 -0.78 -12.55 6.46
C PHE A 22 0.22 -12.45 7.63
N GLU A 23 1.49 -12.36 7.32
CA GLU A 23 2.55 -12.19 8.32
C GLU A 23 2.52 -10.82 9.00
N ILE A 24 2.11 -9.74 8.29
CA ILE A 24 1.86 -8.44 8.93
C ILE A 24 0.75 -8.59 9.99
N CYS A 25 -0.36 -9.28 9.70
CA CYS A 25 -1.40 -9.51 10.72
C CYS A 25 -0.93 -10.33 11.90
N LYS A 26 -0.16 -11.36 11.67
CA LYS A 26 0.42 -12.13 12.79
C LYS A 26 1.23 -11.21 13.71
N LYS A 27 2.07 -10.35 13.12
CA LYS A 27 2.89 -9.43 13.92
C LYS A 27 2.06 -8.38 14.66
N LEU A 28 1.01 -7.85 14.03
CA LEU A 28 0.11 -6.88 14.65
C LEU A 28 -0.84 -7.53 15.66
N GLY A 29 -1.40 -8.70 15.34
CA GLY A 29 -2.24 -9.47 16.26
C GLY A 29 -1.50 -9.92 17.52
N ALA A 30 -0.22 -10.29 17.38
CA ALA A 30 0.63 -10.68 18.52
C ALA A 30 0.85 -9.55 19.55
N VAL A 31 0.65 -8.29 19.18
CA VAL A 31 0.69 -7.14 20.12
C VAL A 31 -0.69 -6.61 20.48
N GLY A 32 -1.74 -7.41 20.24
CA GLY A 32 -3.11 -7.13 20.69
C GLY A 32 -3.87 -6.14 19.82
N VAL A 33 -3.47 -5.99 18.58
CA VAL A 33 -4.13 -5.14 17.59
C VAL A 33 -5.34 -5.88 17.03
N LYS A 34 -6.53 -5.27 17.08
CA LYS A 34 -7.72 -5.77 16.36
C LYS A 34 -7.54 -5.56 14.85
N ILE A 35 -7.89 -6.54 14.03
CA ILE A 35 -7.57 -6.59 12.60
C ILE A 35 -8.83 -6.67 11.73
N ILE A 36 -9.03 -5.77 10.78
CA ILE A 36 -9.97 -5.94 9.66
C ILE A 36 -9.20 -6.47 8.45
N ALA A 37 -9.38 -7.75 8.12
CA ALA A 37 -8.78 -8.40 6.98
C ALA A 37 -9.62 -8.16 5.72
N ALA A 38 -9.14 -7.38 4.73
CA ALA A 38 -9.91 -7.10 3.53
C ALA A 38 -9.23 -7.58 2.25
N CYS A 39 -9.98 -8.29 1.42
CA CYS A 39 -9.50 -8.81 0.16
C CYS A 39 -10.63 -9.07 -0.84
N ARG A 40 -10.25 -9.25 -2.11
CA ARG A 40 -11.18 -9.53 -3.19
C ARG A 40 -11.73 -10.96 -3.17
N ASN A 41 -10.88 -11.95 -2.85
CA ASN A 41 -11.28 -13.35 -2.83
C ASN A 41 -11.79 -13.74 -1.45
N GLU A 42 -13.10 -13.89 -1.32
CA GLU A 42 -13.77 -14.19 -0.07
C GLU A 42 -13.32 -15.51 0.55
N SER A 43 -13.24 -16.59 -0.22
CA SER A 43 -12.85 -17.91 0.29
C SER A 43 -11.46 -17.88 0.91
N LEU A 44 -10.47 -17.26 0.23
CA LEU A 44 -9.12 -17.13 0.76
C LEU A 44 -9.07 -16.19 1.98
N GLY A 45 -9.88 -15.12 1.98
CA GLY A 45 -9.97 -14.20 3.10
C GLY A 45 -10.51 -14.86 4.37
N VAL A 46 -11.61 -15.60 4.25
CA VAL A 46 -12.21 -16.37 5.36
C VAL A 46 -11.23 -17.41 5.91
N GLN A 47 -10.53 -18.15 5.02
CA GLN A 47 -9.51 -19.12 5.46
C GLN A 47 -8.35 -18.45 6.20
N ALA A 48 -7.89 -17.28 5.74
CA ALA A 48 -6.83 -16.53 6.40
C ALA A 48 -7.27 -16.08 7.80
N VAL A 49 -8.49 -15.55 7.94
CA VAL A 49 -9.05 -15.14 9.23
C VAL A 49 -9.19 -16.33 10.17
N ALA A 50 -9.68 -17.48 9.71
CA ALA A 50 -9.78 -18.68 10.54
C ALA A 50 -8.41 -19.11 11.09
N LYS A 51 -7.35 -19.05 10.27
CA LYS A 51 -5.98 -19.33 10.73
C LYS A 51 -5.48 -18.34 11.77
N LEU A 52 -5.81 -17.05 11.62
CA LEU A 52 -5.42 -16.00 12.57
C LEU A 52 -6.21 -16.12 13.89
N HIS A 53 -7.50 -16.48 13.83
CA HIS A 53 -8.31 -16.81 15.02
C HIS A 53 -7.73 -18.01 15.78
N ALA A 54 -7.27 -19.05 15.08
CA ALA A 54 -6.63 -20.20 15.71
C ALA A 54 -5.33 -19.84 16.47
N LEU A 55 -4.72 -18.71 16.13
CA LEU A 55 -3.58 -18.12 16.85
C LEU A 55 -4.01 -17.19 18.00
N GLY A 56 -5.32 -17.03 18.24
CA GLY A 56 -5.87 -16.17 19.28
C GLY A 56 -5.95 -14.69 18.94
N TYR A 57 -5.86 -14.32 17.65
CA TYR A 57 -5.90 -12.91 17.24
C TYR A 57 -7.34 -12.47 16.95
N ASP A 58 -7.66 -11.22 17.30
CA ASP A 58 -8.95 -10.56 16.98
C ASP A 58 -8.93 -10.04 15.54
N VAL A 59 -9.59 -10.75 14.62
CA VAL A 59 -9.55 -10.49 13.18
C VAL A 59 -10.95 -10.61 12.59
N GLU A 60 -11.37 -9.63 11.79
CA GLU A 60 -12.62 -9.67 11.00
C GLU A 60 -12.30 -9.69 9.50
N TYR A 61 -13.11 -10.41 8.71
CA TYR A 61 -13.01 -10.41 7.26
C TYR A 61 -14.00 -9.43 6.62
N HIS A 62 -13.54 -8.68 5.63
CA HIS A 62 -14.39 -7.86 4.76
C HIS A 62 -13.96 -7.97 3.29
N ASN A 63 -14.94 -7.93 2.38
CA ASN A 63 -14.66 -7.96 0.94
C ASN A 63 -14.35 -6.55 0.40
N ILE A 64 -13.28 -6.44 -0.40
CA ILE A 64 -12.97 -5.23 -1.19
C ILE A 64 -12.23 -5.59 -2.48
N ASP A 65 -12.62 -4.94 -3.59
CA ASP A 65 -11.86 -4.94 -4.84
C ASP A 65 -11.40 -3.50 -5.13
N LEU A 66 -10.09 -3.26 -5.10
CA LEU A 66 -9.49 -1.95 -5.36
C LEU A 66 -9.62 -1.50 -6.82
N SER A 67 -9.93 -2.40 -7.74
CA SER A 67 -10.19 -2.06 -9.14
C SER A 67 -11.63 -1.59 -9.38
N ASN A 68 -12.48 -1.59 -8.33
CA ASN A 68 -13.90 -1.28 -8.43
C ASN A 68 -14.32 -0.21 -7.41
N ASP A 69 -14.66 0.98 -7.91
CA ASP A 69 -15.02 2.14 -7.07
C ASP A 69 -16.27 1.90 -6.22
N ALA A 70 -17.26 1.17 -6.74
CA ALA A 70 -18.43 0.81 -5.96
C ALA A 70 -18.09 -0.16 -4.81
N SER A 71 -17.10 -1.04 -4.99
CA SER A 71 -16.59 -1.90 -3.93
C SER A 71 -15.86 -1.09 -2.85
N ILE A 72 -15.03 -0.12 -3.26
CA ILE A 72 -14.35 0.80 -2.34
C ILE A 72 -15.39 1.59 -1.52
N ALA A 73 -16.40 2.17 -2.17
CA ALA A 73 -17.44 2.94 -1.50
C ALA A 73 -18.24 2.10 -0.50
N ARG A 74 -18.71 0.92 -0.89
CA ARG A 74 -19.42 0.01 0.04
C ARG A 74 -18.60 -0.33 1.26
N PHE A 75 -17.32 -0.66 1.06
CA PHE A 75 -16.42 -1.01 2.15
C PHE A 75 -16.19 0.16 3.11
N THR A 76 -15.89 1.36 2.59
CA THR A 76 -15.62 2.54 3.41
C THR A 76 -16.87 3.05 4.14
N ASN A 77 -18.05 2.97 3.53
CA ASN A 77 -19.32 3.30 4.18
C ASN A 77 -19.60 2.33 5.33
N GLY A 78 -19.48 1.02 5.09
CA GLY A 78 -19.65 0.02 6.15
C GLY A 78 -18.68 0.22 7.32
N LEU A 79 -17.42 0.58 7.06
CA LEU A 79 -16.48 0.92 8.13
C LEU A 79 -16.94 2.17 8.91
N SER A 80 -17.44 3.18 8.22
CA SER A 80 -17.89 4.44 8.84
C SER A 80 -19.10 4.25 9.74
N GLU A 81 -19.95 3.27 9.46
CA GLU A 81 -21.11 2.90 10.28
C GLU A 81 -20.71 2.16 11.57
N HIS A 82 -19.64 1.33 11.50
CA HIS A 82 -19.26 0.43 12.61
C HIS A 82 -18.10 0.98 13.45
N TYR A 83 -17.26 1.86 12.90
CA TYR A 83 -16.06 2.35 13.56
C TYR A 83 -16.03 3.86 13.67
N ARG A 84 -15.73 4.37 14.88
CA ARG A 84 -15.56 5.81 15.10
C ARG A 84 -14.27 6.35 14.48
N SER A 85 -13.21 5.55 14.48
CA SER A 85 -11.90 5.89 13.95
C SER A 85 -11.16 4.64 13.50
N ILE A 86 -10.21 4.81 12.60
CA ILE A 86 -9.21 3.82 12.20
C ILE A 86 -7.84 4.40 12.51
N ASP A 87 -6.97 3.66 13.15
CA ASP A 87 -5.67 4.19 13.60
C ASP A 87 -4.54 3.84 12.64
N ILE A 88 -4.58 2.68 11.99
CA ILE A 88 -3.53 2.25 11.08
C ILE A 88 -4.14 1.70 9.79
N LEU A 89 -3.63 2.17 8.66
CA LEU A 89 -3.88 1.62 7.33
C LEU A 89 -2.57 1.03 6.80
N VAL A 90 -2.57 -0.24 6.41
CA VAL A 90 -1.47 -0.83 5.64
C VAL A 90 -1.94 -1.20 4.23
N ASN A 91 -1.57 -0.42 3.24
CA ASN A 91 -1.80 -0.70 1.83
C ASN A 91 -0.77 -1.72 1.33
N ASN A 92 -1.12 -3.01 1.41
CA ASN A 92 -0.23 -4.08 0.94
C ASN A 92 -0.78 -4.76 -0.34
N ALA A 93 -2.00 -4.48 -0.76
CA ALA A 93 -2.56 -5.02 -1.99
C ALA A 93 -1.70 -4.67 -3.21
N GLY A 94 -1.54 -5.63 -4.10
CA GLY A 94 -0.87 -5.42 -5.36
C GLY A 94 -0.94 -6.66 -6.23
N ILE A 95 -0.87 -6.43 -7.52
CA ILE A 95 -0.76 -7.48 -8.54
C ILE A 95 0.49 -7.26 -9.38
N ALA A 96 1.01 -8.34 -9.93
CA ALA A 96 2.04 -8.37 -10.95
C ALA A 96 1.74 -9.51 -11.91
N TYR A 97 2.23 -9.43 -13.14
CA TYR A 97 2.06 -10.47 -14.14
C TYR A 97 3.37 -11.21 -14.41
N LYS A 98 3.25 -12.45 -14.90
CA LYS A 98 4.38 -13.27 -15.32
C LYS A 98 5.00 -12.72 -16.60
N ILE A 99 6.26 -13.03 -16.85
CA ILE A 99 6.95 -12.70 -18.11
C ILE A 99 6.23 -13.35 -19.30
N ASN A 100 5.65 -14.57 -19.10
CA ASN A 100 4.95 -15.34 -20.14
C ASN A 100 3.41 -15.22 -19.99
N GLU A 101 2.90 -14.08 -19.50
CA GLU A 101 1.47 -13.81 -19.44
C GLU A 101 0.92 -13.63 -20.86
N THR A 102 -0.29 -14.13 -21.11
CA THR A 102 -0.96 -14.04 -22.40
C THR A 102 -1.53 -12.65 -22.70
N ARG A 103 -1.73 -11.84 -21.67
CA ARG A 103 -2.21 -10.45 -21.80
C ARG A 103 -1.15 -9.58 -22.44
N SER A 104 -1.59 -8.66 -23.30
CA SER A 104 -0.73 -7.65 -23.90
C SER A 104 -0.11 -6.73 -22.85
N TYR A 105 0.97 -6.04 -23.18
CA TYR A 105 1.69 -5.18 -22.23
C TYR A 105 0.85 -3.99 -21.74
N ASP A 106 0.00 -3.45 -22.59
CA ASP A 106 -0.95 -2.37 -22.27
C ASP A 106 -2.09 -2.86 -21.36
N GLU A 107 -2.66 -4.05 -21.59
CA GLU A 107 -3.64 -4.66 -20.69
C GLU A 107 -3.03 -4.91 -19.30
N GLN A 108 -1.78 -5.38 -19.24
CA GLN A 108 -1.06 -5.54 -17.98
C GLN A 108 -0.82 -4.20 -17.29
N ALA A 109 -0.41 -3.16 -18.04
CA ALA A 109 -0.20 -1.82 -17.51
C ALA A 109 -1.48 -1.27 -16.87
N HIS A 110 -2.59 -1.34 -17.62
CA HIS A 110 -3.88 -0.88 -17.13
C HIS A 110 -4.30 -1.61 -15.85
N ALA A 111 -4.28 -2.94 -15.82
CA ALA A 111 -4.69 -3.71 -14.65
C ALA A 111 -3.78 -3.46 -13.42
N ILE A 112 -2.46 -3.41 -13.62
CA ILE A 112 -1.49 -3.16 -12.55
C ILE A 112 -1.70 -1.75 -11.97
N LEU A 113 -1.78 -0.72 -12.80
CA LEU A 113 -1.93 0.66 -12.32
C LEU A 113 -3.30 0.91 -11.70
N THR A 114 -4.36 0.34 -12.28
CA THR A 114 -5.71 0.41 -11.71
C THR A 114 -5.75 -0.16 -10.29
N THR A 115 -5.11 -1.29 -10.03
CA THR A 115 -5.12 -1.94 -8.71
C THR A 115 -4.10 -1.33 -7.77
N ASN A 116 -2.80 -1.26 -8.19
CA ASN A 116 -1.70 -0.96 -7.29
C ASN A 116 -1.59 0.53 -6.94
N PHE A 117 -2.03 1.41 -7.85
CA PHE A 117 -1.93 2.85 -7.67
C PHE A 117 -3.29 3.54 -7.57
N PHE A 118 -4.09 3.58 -8.66
CA PHE A 118 -5.34 4.33 -8.66
C PHE A 118 -6.33 3.84 -7.60
N GLY A 119 -6.53 2.53 -7.50
CA GLY A 119 -7.41 1.93 -6.49
C GLY A 119 -6.90 2.16 -5.07
N THR A 120 -5.59 1.99 -4.84
CA THR A 120 -4.97 2.28 -3.53
C THR A 120 -5.10 3.75 -3.16
N MET A 121 -4.92 4.66 -4.11
CA MET A 121 -5.08 6.10 -3.91
C MET A 121 -6.53 6.45 -3.55
N ARG A 122 -7.50 6.03 -4.39
CA ARG A 122 -8.93 6.28 -4.14
C ARG A 122 -9.40 5.72 -2.81
N PHE A 123 -8.98 4.51 -2.50
CA PHE A 123 -9.30 3.87 -1.22
C PHE A 123 -8.69 4.64 -0.04
N THR A 124 -7.41 5.04 -0.14
CA THR A 124 -6.75 5.83 0.90
C THR A 124 -7.48 7.15 1.13
N GLU A 125 -7.86 7.86 0.06
CA GLU A 125 -8.64 9.11 0.18
C GLU A 125 -10.01 8.87 0.84
N ALA A 126 -10.71 7.80 0.47
CA ALA A 126 -12.02 7.48 1.03
C ALA A 126 -11.97 7.14 2.54
N ILE A 127 -10.88 6.55 3.03
CA ILE A 127 -10.74 6.18 4.44
C ILE A 127 -10.09 7.26 5.32
N LEU A 128 -9.44 8.27 4.71
CA LEU A 128 -8.80 9.37 5.44
C LEU A 128 -9.68 10.05 6.49
N PRO A 129 -10.98 10.28 6.28
CA PRO A 129 -11.85 10.85 7.32
C PRO A 129 -11.89 10.03 8.60
N LEU A 130 -11.82 8.69 8.52
CA LEU A 130 -11.76 7.82 9.70
C LEU A 130 -10.36 7.82 10.34
N LEU A 131 -9.31 7.83 9.54
CA LEU A 131 -7.92 7.94 10.02
C LEU A 131 -7.71 9.26 10.77
N ARG A 132 -8.23 10.37 10.24
CA ARG A 132 -8.12 11.68 10.88
C ARG A 132 -8.79 11.77 12.25
N LYS A 133 -9.74 10.89 12.56
CA LYS A 133 -10.37 10.81 13.90
C LYS A 133 -9.48 10.08 14.92
N ALA A 134 -8.52 9.29 14.48
CA ALA A 134 -7.59 8.62 15.37
C ALA A 134 -6.65 9.60 16.07
N LYS A 135 -6.15 9.23 17.26
CA LYS A 135 -5.19 10.04 18.01
C LYS A 135 -3.84 10.14 17.30
N ALA A 136 -3.36 9.01 16.79
CA ALA A 136 -2.06 8.86 16.16
C ALA A 136 -2.17 7.98 14.91
N PRO A 137 -2.69 8.53 13.80
CA PRO A 137 -2.94 7.75 12.61
C PRO A 137 -1.64 7.35 11.87
N ARG A 138 -1.67 6.15 11.29
CA ARG A 138 -0.55 5.58 10.51
C ARG A 138 -1.05 5.13 9.14
N ILE A 139 -0.31 5.45 8.10
CA ILE A 139 -0.45 4.81 6.78
C ILE A 139 0.88 4.19 6.39
N VAL A 140 0.87 2.90 6.08
CA VAL A 140 2.02 2.17 5.56
C VAL A 140 1.71 1.68 4.15
N ASN A 141 2.44 2.18 3.17
CA ASN A 141 2.34 1.75 1.79
C ASN A 141 3.40 0.69 1.50
N VAL A 142 2.99 -0.57 1.33
CA VAL A 142 3.90 -1.65 0.93
C VAL A 142 4.22 -1.51 -0.55
N SER A 143 5.34 -0.89 -0.81
CA SER A 143 5.86 -0.58 -2.12
C SER A 143 6.97 -1.59 -2.53
N SER A 144 7.99 -1.13 -3.26
CA SER A 144 9.10 -1.95 -3.74
C SER A 144 10.33 -1.09 -4.03
N GLN A 145 11.52 -1.66 -3.90
CA GLN A 145 12.75 -1.08 -4.47
C GLN A 145 12.68 -0.96 -6.01
N GLY A 146 11.83 -1.77 -6.67
CA GLY A 146 11.51 -1.60 -8.09
C GLY A 146 10.72 -0.34 -8.43
N GLY A 147 10.28 0.43 -7.43
CA GLY A 147 9.62 1.73 -7.58
C GLY A 147 10.48 2.92 -7.15
N LEU A 148 11.79 2.77 -7.03
CA LEU A 148 12.69 3.90 -6.75
C LEU A 148 12.84 4.79 -7.98
N LEU A 149 13.12 6.09 -7.82
CA LEU A 149 13.30 7.05 -8.92
C LEU A 149 14.33 6.61 -9.97
N LYS A 150 15.31 5.81 -9.58
CA LYS A 150 16.34 5.28 -10.48
C LYS A 150 15.82 4.39 -11.62
N ILE A 151 14.55 3.93 -11.57
CA ILE A 151 13.95 3.19 -12.68
C ILE A 151 13.66 4.09 -13.89
N LEU A 152 13.52 5.40 -13.68
CA LEU A 152 13.35 6.39 -14.72
C LEU A 152 14.71 6.74 -15.34
N LYS A 153 14.78 6.72 -16.66
CA LYS A 153 15.97 7.18 -17.41
C LYS A 153 15.96 8.70 -17.64
N SER A 154 14.78 9.30 -17.71
CA SER A 154 14.59 10.74 -17.93
C SER A 154 14.71 11.52 -16.63
N GLU A 155 15.64 12.46 -16.55
CA GLU A 155 15.77 13.40 -15.42
C GLU A 155 14.52 14.26 -15.29
N THR A 156 13.95 14.71 -16.41
CA THR A 156 12.70 15.48 -16.42
C THR A 156 11.54 14.70 -15.77
N LEU A 157 11.43 13.40 -16.03
CA LEU A 157 10.41 12.58 -15.35
C LEU A 157 10.70 12.45 -13.85
N LYS A 158 11.96 12.30 -13.44
CA LYS A 158 12.34 12.28 -12.02
C LYS A 158 11.95 13.58 -11.32
N GLU A 159 12.26 14.73 -11.96
CA GLU A 159 11.88 16.04 -11.44
C GLU A 159 10.36 16.17 -11.34
N ARG A 160 9.60 15.73 -12.34
CA ARG A 160 8.13 15.76 -12.32
C ARG A 160 7.57 14.91 -11.17
N PHE A 161 8.07 13.69 -10.94
CA PHE A 161 7.66 12.87 -9.79
C PHE A 161 8.01 13.52 -8.44
N THR A 162 9.18 14.13 -8.33
CA THR A 162 9.62 14.74 -7.06
C THR A 162 8.94 16.08 -6.79
N SER A 163 8.53 16.81 -7.81
CA SER A 163 7.82 18.09 -7.69
C SER A 163 6.30 17.95 -7.55
N CYS A 164 5.71 16.77 -7.84
CA CYS A 164 4.29 16.54 -7.61
C CYS A 164 3.91 16.89 -6.16
N SER A 165 2.95 17.78 -6.01
CA SER A 165 2.44 18.26 -4.72
C SER A 165 0.98 17.87 -4.44
N THR A 166 0.25 17.41 -5.45
CA THR A 166 -1.14 16.99 -5.37
C THR A 166 -1.35 15.60 -5.96
N THR A 167 -2.38 14.91 -5.49
CA THR A 167 -2.79 13.62 -6.03
C THR A 167 -3.21 13.72 -7.50
N GLN A 168 -3.85 14.82 -7.89
CA GLN A 168 -4.27 15.09 -9.27
C GLN A 168 -3.08 15.22 -10.23
N GLN A 169 -2.03 15.93 -9.83
CA GLN A 169 -0.79 16.03 -10.62
C GLN A 169 -0.15 14.65 -10.82
N LEU A 170 -0.09 13.86 -9.75
CA LEU A 170 0.46 12.51 -9.81
C LEU A 170 -0.40 11.58 -10.67
N GLU A 171 -1.72 11.68 -10.55
CA GLU A 171 -2.67 10.92 -11.37
C GLU A 171 -2.50 11.24 -12.87
N SER A 172 -2.40 12.53 -13.22
CA SER A 172 -2.13 12.94 -14.60
C SER A 172 -0.81 12.38 -15.12
N LEU A 173 0.24 12.42 -14.32
CA LEU A 173 1.56 11.88 -14.70
C LEU A 173 1.53 10.37 -14.93
N VAL A 174 0.78 9.62 -14.12
CA VAL A 174 0.62 8.17 -14.30
C VAL A 174 -0.27 7.84 -15.52
N ASN A 175 -1.28 8.66 -15.81
CA ASN A 175 -2.09 8.53 -17.02
C ASN A 175 -1.27 8.81 -18.29
N GLU A 176 -0.30 9.73 -18.26
CA GLU A 176 0.66 9.92 -19.36
C GLU A 176 1.48 8.67 -19.64
N TYR A 177 1.87 7.91 -18.59
CA TYR A 177 2.51 6.62 -18.77
C TYR A 177 1.60 5.61 -19.47
N LEU A 178 0.34 5.48 -19.03
CA LEU A 178 -0.63 4.59 -19.67
C LEU A 178 -0.83 4.93 -21.15
N THR A 179 -0.98 6.21 -21.48
CA THR A 179 -1.07 6.69 -22.85
C THR A 179 0.19 6.32 -23.63
N ALA A 180 1.38 6.54 -23.07
CA ALA A 180 2.64 6.22 -23.72
C ALA A 180 2.82 4.70 -23.94
N VAL A 181 2.29 3.86 -23.04
CA VAL A 181 2.27 2.40 -23.23
C VAL A 181 1.32 2.01 -24.35
N TYR A 182 0.11 2.56 -24.38
CA TYR A 182 -0.88 2.33 -25.42
C TYR A 182 -0.34 2.72 -26.80
N ASP A 183 0.28 3.91 -26.92
CA ASP A 183 0.88 4.43 -28.15
C ASP A 183 2.21 3.76 -28.51
N ARG A 184 2.75 2.88 -27.64
CA ARG A 184 4.07 2.24 -27.75
C ARG A 184 5.25 3.22 -27.80
N THR A 185 5.07 4.41 -27.24
CA THR A 185 6.07 5.51 -27.23
C THR A 185 6.75 5.66 -25.85
N TYR A 186 6.45 4.80 -24.88
CA TYR A 186 6.95 4.94 -23.49
C TYR A 186 8.48 5.03 -23.42
N GLY A 187 9.21 4.23 -24.23
CA GLY A 187 10.67 4.26 -24.27
C GLY A 187 11.22 5.62 -24.74
N GLU A 188 10.66 6.14 -25.82
CA GLU A 188 11.03 7.45 -26.41
C GLU A 188 10.73 8.60 -25.46
N ARG A 189 9.65 8.47 -24.67
CA ARG A 189 9.26 9.45 -23.64
C ARG A 189 10.02 9.27 -22.31
N GLY A 190 11.03 8.39 -22.25
CA GLY A 190 11.88 8.17 -21.09
C GLY A 190 11.29 7.30 -19.98
N TRP A 191 10.13 6.66 -20.23
CA TRP A 191 9.52 5.72 -19.30
C TRP A 191 10.19 4.33 -19.36
N PRO A 192 10.25 3.60 -18.23
CA PRO A 192 10.80 2.24 -18.22
C PRO A 192 9.81 1.21 -18.76
N HIS A 193 10.30 0.10 -19.27
CA HIS A 193 9.50 -1.10 -19.56
C HIS A 193 9.23 -1.87 -18.26
N ALA A 194 8.43 -1.29 -17.35
CA ALA A 194 8.26 -1.80 -16.00
C ALA A 194 6.93 -1.35 -15.37
N ASN A 195 5.79 -1.89 -15.83
CA ASN A 195 4.45 -1.54 -15.32
C ASN A 195 4.35 -1.60 -13.79
N TYR A 196 4.83 -2.71 -13.19
CA TYR A 196 4.86 -2.86 -11.74
C TYR A 196 5.75 -1.80 -11.08
N GLY A 197 6.94 -1.56 -11.65
CA GLY A 197 7.86 -0.54 -11.14
C GLY A 197 7.22 0.85 -11.13
N VAL A 198 6.58 1.26 -12.22
CA VAL A 198 5.88 2.56 -12.30
C VAL A 198 4.73 2.64 -11.29
N SER A 199 3.96 1.56 -11.08
CA SER A 199 2.90 1.55 -10.06
C SER A 199 3.46 1.76 -8.64
N LYS A 200 4.62 1.19 -8.33
CA LYS A 200 5.27 1.34 -7.02
C LYS A 200 6.00 2.69 -6.89
N LEU A 201 6.52 3.26 -7.97
CA LEU A 201 7.03 4.63 -8.01
C LEU A 201 5.92 5.64 -7.70
N ALA A 202 4.76 5.47 -8.34
CA ALA A 202 3.59 6.31 -8.08
C ALA A 202 3.12 6.19 -6.61
N LEU A 203 3.16 4.99 -6.04
CA LEU A 203 2.82 4.78 -4.62
C LEU A 203 3.82 5.46 -3.67
N ASN A 204 5.11 5.50 -4.01
CA ASN A 204 6.12 6.24 -3.24
C ASN A 204 5.86 7.76 -3.31
N ALA A 205 5.56 8.30 -4.50
CA ALA A 205 5.21 9.71 -4.66
C ALA A 205 3.93 10.07 -3.89
N LEU A 206 2.88 9.23 -3.97
CA LEU A 206 1.65 9.38 -3.20
C LEU A 206 1.91 9.46 -1.69
N THR A 207 2.80 8.62 -1.18
CA THR A 207 3.21 8.63 0.24
C THR A 207 3.70 10.00 0.68
N ARG A 208 4.58 10.63 -0.12
CA ARG A 208 5.14 11.96 0.17
C ARG A 208 4.08 13.07 0.09
N ILE A 209 3.24 13.02 -0.94
CA ILE A 209 2.16 13.98 -1.14
C ILE A 209 1.20 13.95 0.05
N LEU A 210 0.74 12.76 0.44
CA LEU A 210 -0.17 12.58 1.56
C LEU A 210 0.48 13.01 2.89
N ALA A 211 1.74 12.64 3.13
CA ALA A 211 2.46 13.03 4.34
C ALA A 211 2.57 14.56 4.46
N LYS A 212 2.95 15.25 3.38
CA LYS A 212 3.05 16.71 3.35
C LYS A 212 1.68 17.36 3.55
N ARG A 213 0.66 16.84 2.88
CA ARG A 213 -0.72 17.36 2.98
C ARG A 213 -1.27 17.23 4.39
N GLU A 214 -1.18 16.04 5.00
CA GLU A 214 -1.72 15.81 6.34
C GLU A 214 -0.95 16.59 7.41
N ALA A 215 0.35 16.78 7.28
CA ALA A 215 1.12 17.66 8.16
C ALA A 215 0.66 19.12 8.07
N ALA A 216 0.31 19.60 6.88
CA ALA A 216 -0.15 20.98 6.67
C ALA A 216 -1.61 21.19 7.14
N THR A 217 -2.49 20.21 6.92
CA THR A 217 -3.93 20.34 7.21
C THR A 217 -4.31 19.95 8.64
N ASN A 218 -3.48 19.18 9.31
CA ASN A 218 -3.69 18.70 10.67
C ASN A 218 -2.46 19.02 11.55
N PRO A 219 -2.09 20.30 11.72
CA PRO A 219 -0.92 20.68 12.52
C PRO A 219 -1.10 20.21 13.96
N GLY A 220 -0.06 19.62 14.52
CA GLY A 220 -0.07 19.05 15.87
C GLY A 220 -0.59 17.61 15.96
N LYS A 221 -1.08 17.03 14.88
CA LYS A 221 -1.42 15.61 14.82
C LYS A 221 -0.22 14.80 14.29
N ASN A 222 0.21 13.82 15.06
CA ASN A 222 1.31 12.94 14.66
C ASN A 222 0.83 11.89 13.62
N PHE A 223 0.51 12.37 12.40
CA PHE A 223 0.05 11.52 11.31
C PHE A 223 1.26 11.00 10.51
N LEU A 224 1.63 9.73 10.72
CA LEU A 224 2.80 9.13 10.06
C LEU A 224 2.38 8.36 8.81
N ILE A 225 2.92 8.76 7.67
CA ILE A 225 2.62 8.16 6.37
C ILE A 225 3.94 7.78 5.70
N ASN A 226 4.23 6.48 5.61
CA ASN A 226 5.49 6.00 5.06
C ASN A 226 5.29 4.88 4.05
N ALA A 227 6.27 4.70 3.17
CA ALA A 227 6.35 3.58 2.26
C ALA A 227 7.50 2.64 2.64
N CYS A 228 7.41 1.38 2.25
CA CYS A 228 8.50 0.45 2.44
C CYS A 228 8.56 -0.62 1.35
N SER A 229 9.75 -1.21 1.19
CA SER A 229 9.92 -2.43 0.41
C SER A 229 10.08 -3.61 1.36
N PRO A 230 9.30 -4.69 1.20
CA PRO A 230 9.49 -5.93 1.96
C PRO A 230 10.71 -6.73 1.48
N GLY A 231 11.34 -6.33 0.37
CA GLY A 231 12.32 -7.11 -0.36
C GLY A 231 11.69 -8.15 -1.29
N PHE A 232 12.52 -8.98 -1.90
CA PHE A 232 12.08 -10.04 -2.81
C PHE A 232 11.71 -11.29 -2.00
N CYS A 233 10.46 -11.34 -1.54
CA CYS A 233 9.94 -12.38 -0.65
C CYS A 233 9.27 -13.51 -1.44
N ASP A 234 9.39 -14.73 -0.94
CA ASP A 234 8.72 -15.93 -1.43
C ASP A 234 7.20 -15.79 -1.21
N THR A 235 6.48 -15.52 -2.29
CA THR A 235 5.03 -15.30 -2.29
C THR A 235 4.43 -15.67 -3.66
N GLU A 236 3.13 -15.88 -3.71
CA GLU A 236 2.40 -16.10 -4.96
C GLU A 236 2.59 -14.96 -5.98
N LEU A 237 2.77 -13.71 -5.52
CA LEU A 237 2.95 -12.54 -6.38
C LEU A 237 4.15 -12.70 -7.33
N ASN A 238 5.21 -13.37 -6.88
CA ASN A 238 6.41 -13.62 -7.68
C ASN A 238 6.64 -15.11 -7.96
N HIS A 239 5.57 -15.92 -7.83
CA HIS A 239 5.59 -17.37 -8.10
C HIS A 239 6.65 -18.12 -7.29
N HIS A 240 6.78 -17.78 -6.03
CA HIS A 240 7.70 -18.42 -5.08
C HIS A 240 9.18 -18.34 -5.50
N LYS A 241 9.56 -17.29 -6.25
CA LYS A 241 10.96 -17.03 -6.66
C LYS A 241 11.72 -16.14 -5.70
N GLY A 242 11.08 -15.68 -4.62
CA GLY A 242 11.66 -14.83 -3.60
C GLY A 242 12.74 -15.56 -2.79
N LYS A 243 13.77 -14.81 -2.40
CA LYS A 243 14.88 -15.32 -1.57
C LYS A 243 14.65 -15.13 -0.07
N ARG A 244 13.59 -14.42 0.33
CA ARG A 244 13.24 -14.11 1.72
C ARG A 244 11.90 -14.71 2.07
N THR A 245 11.69 -15.07 3.31
CA THR A 245 10.36 -15.51 3.77
C THR A 245 9.38 -14.32 3.79
N ALA A 246 8.09 -14.60 3.65
CA ALA A 246 7.03 -13.61 3.83
C ALA A 246 7.07 -12.99 5.24
N GLU A 247 7.42 -13.78 6.25
CA GLU A 247 7.60 -13.32 7.62
C GLU A 247 8.69 -12.26 7.76
N TYR A 248 9.84 -12.47 7.10
CA TYR A 248 10.90 -11.45 7.07
C TYR A 248 10.41 -10.17 6.35
N GLY A 249 9.69 -10.33 5.23
CA GLY A 249 9.13 -9.20 4.48
C GLY A 249 8.11 -8.39 5.26
N ALA A 250 7.43 -9.00 6.23
CA ALA A 250 6.47 -8.33 7.10
C ALA A 250 7.10 -7.46 8.22
N ARG A 251 8.42 -7.55 8.47
CA ARG A 251 9.08 -6.82 9.56
C ARG A 251 8.94 -5.32 9.41
N THR A 252 9.45 -4.77 8.31
CA THR A 252 9.45 -3.31 8.07
C THR A 252 8.03 -2.73 8.02
N PRO A 253 7.04 -3.31 7.30
CA PRO A 253 5.67 -2.82 7.34
C PRO A 253 5.06 -2.83 8.75
N ALA A 254 5.27 -3.89 9.53
CA ALA A 254 4.76 -3.98 10.90
C ALA A 254 5.45 -2.98 11.84
N MET A 255 6.77 -2.80 11.72
CA MET A 255 7.50 -1.77 12.45
C MET A 255 6.92 -0.36 12.19
N LEU A 256 6.70 -0.01 10.91
CA LEU A 256 6.14 1.29 10.54
C LEU A 256 4.70 1.47 11.03
N ALA A 257 3.90 0.41 11.03
CA ALA A 257 2.54 0.42 11.56
C ALA A 257 2.50 0.66 13.08
N LEU A 258 3.53 0.23 13.80
CA LEU A 258 3.65 0.31 15.25
C LEU A 258 4.57 1.45 15.74
N LEU A 259 5.00 2.37 14.86
CA LEU A 259 5.85 3.49 15.26
C LEU A 259 5.23 4.26 16.44
N SER A 260 6.04 4.47 17.49
CA SER A 260 5.61 5.20 18.68
C SER A 260 5.40 6.70 18.39
N GLU A 261 4.50 7.32 19.14
CA GLU A 261 4.32 8.77 19.17
C GLU A 261 5.40 9.48 19.99
N THR A 262 6.10 8.73 20.84
CA THR A 262 7.10 9.27 21.78
C THR A 262 8.49 9.11 21.21
N GLY A 263 9.18 10.22 20.95
CA GLY A 263 10.56 10.23 20.48
C GLY A 263 10.89 11.50 19.69
N PRO A 264 12.16 11.68 19.28
CA PRO A 264 12.50 12.71 18.31
C PRO A 264 11.69 12.48 17.04
N VAL A 265 11.36 13.55 16.34
CA VAL A 265 10.43 13.62 15.18
C VAL A 265 10.28 12.28 14.43
N ALA A 266 9.12 11.61 14.63
CA ALA A 266 8.88 10.33 14.00
C ALA A 266 8.84 10.49 12.46
N PRO A 267 9.42 9.56 11.69
CA PRO A 267 9.54 9.69 10.24
C PRO A 267 8.18 9.69 9.56
N THR A 268 7.98 10.63 8.62
CA THR A 268 6.80 10.69 7.75
C THR A 268 7.22 11.12 6.34
N GLY A 269 6.54 10.62 5.31
CA GLY A 269 6.89 10.86 3.90
C GLY A 269 8.16 10.12 3.45
N LYS A 270 8.58 9.09 4.18
CA LYS A 270 9.86 8.39 3.98
C LYS A 270 9.66 7.02 3.35
N PHE A 271 10.75 6.50 2.77
CA PHE A 271 10.80 5.15 2.22
C PHE A 271 11.79 4.29 3.02
N PHE A 272 11.36 3.07 3.36
CA PHE A 272 12.11 2.15 4.21
C PHE A 272 12.44 0.84 3.50
N TYR A 273 13.61 0.31 3.79
CA TYR A 273 14.04 -1.02 3.41
C TYR A 273 14.91 -1.63 4.50
N ASN A 274 14.65 -2.89 4.90
CA ASN A 274 15.33 -3.56 6.02
C ASN A 274 15.33 -2.73 7.31
N ASP A 275 14.17 -2.18 7.67
CA ASP A 275 13.95 -1.37 8.87
C ASP A 275 14.72 -0.03 8.90
N ALA A 276 15.41 0.33 7.83
CA ALA A 276 16.16 1.58 7.70
C ALA A 276 15.55 2.50 6.62
N GLU A 277 15.62 3.82 6.85
CA GLU A 277 15.25 4.83 5.84
C GLU A 277 16.28 4.80 4.70
N ILE A 278 15.80 4.82 3.47
CA ILE A 278 16.62 4.98 2.27
C ILE A 278 16.01 6.02 1.34
N ASN A 279 16.81 6.60 0.47
CA ASN A 279 16.31 7.48 -0.59
C ASN A 279 15.51 6.68 -1.63
N TRP A 280 14.46 7.30 -2.16
CA TRP A 280 13.59 6.69 -3.18
C TRP A 280 13.72 7.36 -4.54
#